data_2db41b096aebfe57bc34c8b7a203bb83
#
_entry.id   2db41b096aebfe57bc34c8b7a203bb83
#
_cell.length_a   1.000
_cell.length_b   1.000
_cell.length_c   1.000
_cell.angle_alpha   90.00
_cell.angle_beta   90.00
_cell.angle_gamma   90.00
#
_symmetry.space_group_name_H-M   'P 1'
#
loop_
_entity.id
_entity.type
_entity.pdbx_description
1 polymer ?
#
loop_
_entity_poly.entity_id
_entity_poly.type
_entity_poly.pdbx_seq_one_letter_code
_entity_poly.pdbx_strand_id
1 'polypeptide(L)'
;GFEPAQNDPERWHHVGPFDMATGRKLCPGHPSEPAPRTYADITGEALSAAIEHDPQVVGITAATPYIMGFTPELRAAAGKQFVDVGIAEEHAVTFATALARSGAKPVFGVYGTFLQRAYDELWHDLCLNDAPATILVFGASIFGTTSETHLSFFDISMLGGLPNMRYLAPSCMEEYLSMLSWSLDHREHPVAIRVPGIGLVSRPDLAP
;
A
#
# COMPACT_ATOMS: atom_id res chain seq x y z
N GLY A 1 -19.96 -23.28 -8.99
CA GLY A 1 -19.28 -22.25 -8.21
C GLY A 1 -20.17 -21.03 -8.00
N PHE A 2 -19.73 -20.11 -7.20
CA PHE A 2 -20.43 -18.83 -6.95
C PHE A 2 -20.02 -17.84 -8.04
N GLU A 3 -20.95 -17.46 -8.90
CA GLU A 3 -20.68 -16.67 -10.12
C GLU A 3 -19.93 -15.33 -9.83
N PRO A 4 -20.30 -14.53 -8.81
CA PRO A 4 -19.55 -13.33 -8.50
C PRO A 4 -18.07 -13.58 -8.17
N ALA A 5 -17.75 -14.69 -7.49
CA ALA A 5 -16.37 -15.05 -7.19
C ALA A 5 -15.60 -15.62 -8.40
N GLN A 6 -16.30 -16.18 -9.37
CA GLN A 6 -15.68 -16.64 -10.62
C GLN A 6 -15.33 -15.47 -11.54
N ASN A 7 -16.15 -14.42 -11.53
CA ASN A 7 -15.96 -13.23 -12.36
C ASN A 7 -14.90 -12.26 -11.80
N ASP A 8 -14.69 -12.25 -10.48
CA ASP A 8 -13.69 -11.41 -9.81
C ASP A 8 -13.06 -12.18 -8.64
N PRO A 9 -12.22 -13.19 -8.89
CA PRO A 9 -11.64 -14.04 -7.86
C PRO A 9 -10.74 -13.27 -6.89
N GLU A 10 -10.12 -12.21 -7.36
CA GLU A 10 -9.22 -11.36 -6.56
C GLU A 10 -9.99 -10.64 -5.44
N ARG A 11 -11.12 -10.02 -5.77
CA ARG A 11 -12.00 -9.35 -4.80
C ARG A 11 -12.62 -10.33 -3.81
N TRP A 12 -12.81 -11.59 -4.23
CA TRP A 12 -13.43 -12.64 -3.44
C TRP A 12 -12.42 -13.55 -2.71
N HIS A 13 -11.13 -13.30 -2.85
CA HIS A 13 -10.09 -14.08 -2.18
C HIS A 13 -10.22 -14.01 -0.64
N HIS A 14 -10.50 -12.81 -0.10
CA HIS A 14 -10.82 -12.62 1.30
C HIS A 14 -12.05 -11.73 1.42
N VAL A 15 -13.16 -12.30 1.82
CA VAL A 15 -14.44 -11.59 1.93
C VAL A 15 -15.06 -11.83 3.29
N GLY A 16 -15.53 -10.74 3.93
CA GLY A 16 -16.34 -10.80 5.13
C GLY A 16 -17.76 -11.32 4.85
N PRO A 17 -18.71 -11.17 5.77
CA PRO A 17 -20.10 -11.54 5.57
C PRO A 17 -20.69 -10.91 4.31
N PHE A 18 -21.46 -11.69 3.55
CA PHE A 18 -22.14 -11.22 2.33
C PHE A 18 -23.49 -11.91 2.15
N ASP A 19 -24.39 -11.30 1.40
CA ASP A 19 -25.66 -11.86 1.00
C ASP A 19 -25.45 -12.88 -0.11
N MET A 20 -25.82 -14.12 0.13
CA MET A 20 -25.60 -15.25 -0.79
C MET A 20 -26.40 -15.14 -2.11
N ALA A 21 -27.53 -14.43 -2.09
CA ALA A 21 -28.36 -14.30 -3.29
C ALA A 21 -27.88 -13.21 -4.23
N THR A 22 -27.33 -12.12 -3.66
CA THR A 22 -26.95 -10.92 -4.42
C THR A 22 -25.44 -10.74 -4.53
N GLY A 23 -24.63 -11.43 -3.73
CA GLY A 23 -23.19 -11.21 -3.62
C GLY A 23 -22.82 -9.88 -2.96
N ARG A 24 -23.79 -9.14 -2.39
CA ARG A 24 -23.52 -7.86 -1.74
C ARG A 24 -22.80 -8.08 -0.42
N LYS A 25 -21.65 -7.40 -0.24
CA LYS A 25 -20.94 -7.38 1.04
C LYS A 25 -21.81 -6.72 2.12
N LEU A 26 -21.82 -7.31 3.30
CA LEU A 26 -22.57 -6.83 4.46
C LEU A 26 -21.58 -6.20 5.45
N CYS A 27 -21.90 -4.99 5.92
CA CYS A 27 -21.17 -4.41 7.04
C CYS A 27 -21.57 -5.15 8.32
N PRO A 28 -20.61 -5.65 9.13
CA PRO A 28 -20.94 -6.22 10.42
C PRO A 28 -21.71 -5.22 11.29
N GLY A 29 -22.94 -5.59 11.68
CA GLY A 29 -23.81 -4.75 12.51
C GLY A 29 -24.67 -3.71 11.77
N HIS A 30 -24.38 -3.36 10.52
CA HIS A 30 -25.11 -2.37 9.72
C HIS A 30 -25.24 -2.79 8.25
N PRO A 31 -26.06 -3.78 7.92
CA PRO A 31 -26.13 -4.35 6.56
C PRO A 31 -26.65 -3.38 5.48
N SER A 32 -27.22 -2.24 5.87
CA SER A 32 -27.75 -1.22 4.95
C SER A 32 -26.80 -0.06 4.68
N GLU A 33 -25.70 0.06 5.45
CA GLU A 33 -24.77 1.16 5.30
C GLU A 33 -23.61 0.80 4.35
N PRO A 34 -23.09 1.77 3.57
CA PRO A 34 -21.87 1.55 2.78
C PRO A 34 -20.70 1.29 3.72
N ALA A 35 -19.76 0.48 3.28
CA ALA A 35 -18.52 0.27 4.02
C ALA A 35 -17.80 1.61 4.23
N PRO A 36 -17.27 1.87 5.43
CA PRO A 36 -16.51 3.10 5.68
C PRO A 36 -15.27 3.16 4.80
N ARG A 37 -14.88 4.37 4.41
CA ARG A 37 -13.64 4.60 3.66
C ARG A 37 -12.43 4.14 4.48
N THR A 38 -11.43 3.65 3.77
CA THR A 38 -10.21 3.09 4.35
C THR A 38 -8.97 3.86 3.88
N TYR A 39 -7.82 3.57 4.48
CA TYR A 39 -6.52 4.08 4.00
C TYR A 39 -6.17 3.54 2.60
N ALA A 40 -6.66 2.35 2.23
CA ALA A 40 -6.51 1.85 0.86
C ALA A 40 -7.23 2.75 -0.15
N ASP A 41 -8.48 3.14 0.13
CA ASP A 41 -9.27 3.99 -0.77
C ASP A 41 -8.58 5.33 -1.03
N ILE A 42 -8.15 6.02 0.04
CA ILE A 42 -7.46 7.31 -0.12
C ILE A 42 -6.07 7.18 -0.76
N THR A 43 -5.39 6.04 -0.57
CA THR A 43 -4.13 5.76 -1.26
C THR A 43 -4.36 5.60 -2.77
N GLY A 44 -5.37 4.82 -3.16
CA GLY A 44 -5.71 4.63 -4.57
C GLY A 44 -6.09 5.94 -5.25
N GLU A 45 -6.90 6.78 -4.61
CA GLU A 45 -7.26 8.12 -5.10
C GLU A 45 -6.02 9.01 -5.27
N ALA A 46 -5.17 9.11 -4.24
CA ALA A 46 -3.99 9.96 -4.25
C ALA A 46 -2.95 9.52 -5.30
N LEU A 47 -2.66 8.21 -5.37
CA LEU A 47 -1.72 7.68 -6.35
C LEU A 47 -2.25 7.72 -7.77
N SER A 48 -3.55 7.48 -7.99
CA SER A 48 -4.15 7.62 -9.33
C SER A 48 -4.05 9.06 -9.82
N ALA A 49 -4.33 10.04 -8.97
CA ALA A 49 -4.16 11.45 -9.30
C ALA A 49 -2.68 11.79 -9.60
N ALA A 50 -1.74 11.27 -8.80
CA ALA A 50 -0.31 11.48 -9.03
C ALA A 50 0.15 10.87 -10.36
N ILE A 51 -0.29 9.66 -10.70
CA ILE A 51 0.00 8.95 -11.96
C ILE A 51 -0.53 9.74 -13.17
N GLU A 52 -1.73 10.29 -13.07
CA GLU A 52 -2.34 11.09 -14.14
C GLU A 52 -1.53 12.35 -14.46
N HIS A 53 -0.91 12.96 -13.44
CA HIS A 53 -0.19 14.22 -13.59
C HIS A 53 1.32 14.07 -13.81
N ASP A 54 1.91 12.95 -13.39
CA ASP A 54 3.35 12.73 -13.47
C ASP A 54 3.69 11.35 -14.04
N PRO A 55 4.24 11.28 -15.27
CA PRO A 55 4.62 10.01 -15.90
C PRO A 55 5.77 9.28 -15.20
N GLN A 56 6.45 9.89 -14.24
CA GLN A 56 7.51 9.26 -13.46
C GLN A 56 6.95 8.45 -12.27
N VAL A 57 5.72 8.71 -11.82
CA VAL A 57 5.10 7.97 -10.72
C VAL A 57 4.72 6.57 -11.18
N VAL A 58 5.17 5.57 -10.44
CA VAL A 58 4.89 4.15 -10.74
C VAL A 58 4.43 3.44 -9.47
N GLY A 59 3.19 2.95 -9.46
CA GLY A 59 2.67 2.07 -8.41
C GLY A 59 3.16 0.64 -8.62
N ILE A 60 3.60 -0.01 -7.55
CA ILE A 60 4.08 -1.40 -7.56
C ILE A 60 3.35 -2.18 -6.48
N THR A 61 2.92 -3.38 -6.80
CA THR A 61 2.36 -4.33 -5.83
C THR A 61 2.91 -5.73 -6.05
N ALA A 62 2.84 -6.57 -5.02
CA ALA A 62 3.17 -7.98 -5.07
C ALA A 62 1.89 -8.81 -4.82
N ALA A 63 1.05 -8.94 -5.85
CA ALA A 63 -0.23 -9.65 -5.85
C ALA A 63 -1.27 -9.14 -4.82
N THR A 64 -1.12 -7.92 -4.32
CA THR A 64 -2.05 -7.31 -3.35
C THR A 64 -2.52 -5.90 -3.73
N PRO A 65 -3.01 -5.66 -4.97
CA PRO A 65 -3.33 -4.31 -5.45
C PRO A 65 -4.40 -3.60 -4.62
N TYR A 66 -5.33 -4.34 -4.02
CA TYR A 66 -6.42 -3.76 -3.24
C TYR A 66 -5.97 -3.10 -1.92
N ILE A 67 -4.81 -3.45 -1.36
CA ILE A 67 -4.31 -2.75 -0.17
C ILE A 67 -3.92 -1.31 -0.49
N MET A 68 -3.58 -1.04 -1.76
CA MET A 68 -3.27 0.28 -2.28
C MET A 68 -4.51 0.96 -2.91
N GLY A 69 -5.70 0.37 -2.81
CA GLY A 69 -6.93 0.87 -3.41
C GLY A 69 -7.02 0.72 -4.93
N PHE A 70 -6.10 -0.01 -5.57
CA PHE A 70 -6.10 -0.18 -7.03
C PHE A 70 -7.07 -1.27 -7.48
N THR A 71 -8.29 -0.84 -7.80
CA THR A 71 -9.31 -1.67 -8.45
C THR A 71 -8.89 -2.03 -9.88
N PRO A 72 -9.56 -3.02 -10.54
CA PRO A 72 -9.28 -3.33 -11.95
C PRO A 72 -9.37 -2.10 -12.87
N GLU A 73 -10.33 -1.21 -12.63
CA GLU A 73 -10.53 0.03 -13.40
C GLU A 73 -9.37 1.00 -13.22
N LEU A 74 -8.92 1.23 -11.99
CA LEU A 74 -7.77 2.11 -11.70
C LEU A 74 -6.47 1.55 -12.27
N ARG A 75 -6.29 0.22 -12.22
CA ARG A 75 -5.13 -0.45 -12.86
C ARG A 75 -5.14 -0.27 -14.38
N ALA A 76 -6.31 -0.43 -14.99
CA ALA A 76 -6.46 -0.23 -16.43
C ALA A 76 -6.19 1.23 -16.84
N ALA A 77 -6.64 2.20 -16.04
CA ALA A 77 -6.37 3.62 -16.27
C ALA A 77 -4.89 3.98 -16.08
N ALA A 78 -4.23 3.45 -15.04
CA ALA A 78 -2.80 3.67 -14.79
C ALA A 78 -1.90 3.02 -15.85
N GLY A 79 -2.38 1.94 -16.51
CA GLY A 79 -1.65 1.28 -17.59
C GLY A 79 -0.25 0.82 -17.15
N LYS A 80 0.79 1.31 -17.83
CA LYS A 80 2.18 0.93 -17.56
C LYS A 80 2.75 1.51 -16.26
N GLN A 81 2.08 2.49 -15.67
CA GLN A 81 2.50 3.11 -14.41
C GLN A 81 1.97 2.34 -13.18
N PHE A 82 1.28 1.23 -13.37
CA PHE A 82 0.97 0.30 -12.29
C PHE A 82 1.44 -1.12 -12.65
N VAL A 83 2.32 -1.67 -11.82
CA VAL A 83 2.96 -2.98 -12.06
C VAL A 83 2.65 -3.92 -10.90
N ASP A 84 2.08 -5.06 -11.23
CA ASP A 84 1.95 -6.20 -10.31
C ASP A 84 3.03 -7.22 -10.65
N VAL A 85 3.96 -7.44 -9.73
CA VAL A 85 5.07 -8.38 -9.93
C VAL A 85 4.72 -9.82 -9.53
N GLY A 86 3.47 -10.08 -9.12
CA GLY A 86 3.06 -11.34 -8.52
C GLY A 86 3.56 -11.46 -7.07
N ILE A 87 3.52 -12.67 -6.50
CA ILE A 87 4.00 -12.94 -5.14
C ILE A 87 5.53 -12.97 -5.15
N ALA A 88 6.17 -11.79 -5.27
CA ALA A 88 7.61 -11.63 -5.42
C ALA A 88 8.07 -10.29 -4.81
N GLU A 89 7.94 -10.16 -3.49
CA GLU A 89 8.25 -8.92 -2.77
C GLU A 89 9.72 -8.54 -2.87
N GLU A 90 10.62 -9.51 -2.92
CA GLU A 90 12.06 -9.33 -3.13
C GLU A 90 12.30 -8.62 -4.49
N HIS A 91 11.66 -9.15 -5.53
CA HIS A 91 11.73 -8.53 -6.86
C HIS A 91 11.11 -7.13 -6.88
N ALA A 92 10.00 -6.92 -6.15
CA ALA A 92 9.37 -5.60 -6.07
C ALA A 92 10.32 -4.53 -5.51
N VAL A 93 11.10 -4.85 -4.48
CA VAL A 93 12.07 -3.92 -3.88
C VAL A 93 13.22 -3.64 -4.84
N THR A 94 13.82 -4.67 -5.45
CA THR A 94 14.88 -4.51 -6.44
C THR A 94 14.38 -3.71 -7.66
N PHE A 95 13.17 -3.98 -8.13
CA PHE A 95 12.56 -3.26 -9.25
C PHE A 95 12.29 -1.78 -8.90
N ALA A 96 11.73 -1.50 -7.71
CA ALA A 96 11.54 -0.13 -7.23
C ALA A 96 12.88 0.62 -7.15
N THR A 97 13.92 -0.05 -6.64
CA THR A 97 15.28 0.51 -6.59
C THR A 97 15.78 0.90 -7.97
N ALA A 98 15.66 0.01 -8.95
CA ALA A 98 16.10 0.25 -10.33
C ALA A 98 15.34 1.42 -10.97
N LEU A 99 14.02 1.49 -10.78
CA LEU A 99 13.19 2.60 -11.25
C LEU A 99 13.59 3.93 -10.61
N ALA A 100 13.77 3.96 -9.29
CA ALA A 100 14.18 5.17 -8.57
C ALA A 100 15.52 5.70 -9.07
N ARG A 101 16.50 4.82 -9.26
CA ARG A 101 17.81 5.18 -9.81
C ARG A 101 17.76 5.60 -11.28
N SER A 102 16.73 5.20 -12.02
CA SER A 102 16.48 5.64 -13.40
C SER A 102 15.68 6.95 -13.48
N GLY A 103 15.36 7.58 -12.35
CA GLY A 103 14.66 8.86 -12.29
C GLY A 103 13.14 8.75 -12.09
N ALA A 104 12.57 7.54 -12.04
CA ALA A 104 11.17 7.35 -11.72
C ALA A 104 10.89 7.60 -10.21
N LYS A 105 9.61 7.68 -9.88
CA LYS A 105 9.07 7.85 -8.52
C LYS A 105 8.26 6.61 -8.14
N PRO A 106 8.91 5.47 -7.83
CA PRO A 106 8.21 4.22 -7.52
C PRO A 106 7.60 4.27 -6.12
N VAL A 107 6.38 3.72 -6.01
CA VAL A 107 5.65 3.51 -4.76
C VAL A 107 5.28 2.04 -4.66
N PHE A 108 5.93 1.31 -3.78
CA PHE A 108 5.63 -0.09 -3.53
C PHE A 108 4.72 -0.23 -2.30
N GLY A 109 3.49 -0.74 -2.50
CA GLY A 109 2.56 -1.04 -1.42
C GLY A 109 2.59 -2.52 -1.06
N VAL A 110 2.78 -2.81 0.24
CA VAL A 110 2.95 -4.18 0.73
C VAL A 110 2.44 -4.31 2.17
N TYR A 111 1.93 -5.50 2.52
CA TYR A 111 1.69 -5.81 3.94
C TYR A 111 3.00 -5.93 4.69
N GLY A 112 3.06 -5.32 5.88
CA GLY A 112 4.27 -5.36 6.72
C GLY A 112 4.76 -6.79 7.01
N THR A 113 3.84 -7.76 7.15
CA THR A 113 4.20 -9.17 7.32
C THR A 113 4.88 -9.78 6.09
N PHE A 114 4.50 -9.36 4.87
CA PHE A 114 5.12 -9.85 3.63
C PHE A 114 6.45 -9.17 3.33
N LEU A 115 6.62 -7.94 3.80
CA LEU A 115 7.86 -7.19 3.61
C LEU A 115 9.09 -7.86 4.24
N GLN A 116 8.89 -8.72 5.24
CA GLN A 116 9.97 -9.45 5.91
C GLN A 116 10.85 -10.25 4.95
N ARG A 117 10.25 -10.86 3.92
CA ARG A 117 11.00 -11.71 2.97
C ARG A 117 11.92 -10.89 2.08
N ALA A 118 11.71 -9.60 1.95
CA ALA A 118 12.52 -8.68 1.14
C ALA A 118 13.52 -7.87 2.00
N TYR A 119 13.87 -8.35 3.20
CA TYR A 119 14.73 -7.58 4.12
C TYR A 119 16.13 -7.36 3.56
N ASP A 120 16.69 -8.34 2.87
CA ASP A 120 18.01 -8.23 2.25
C ASP A 120 18.02 -7.20 1.12
N GLU A 121 17.00 -7.21 0.27
CA GLU A 121 16.83 -6.25 -0.82
C GLU A 121 16.57 -4.82 -0.29
N LEU A 122 15.82 -4.70 0.81
CA LEU A 122 15.67 -3.41 1.51
C LEU A 122 17.01 -2.88 2.00
N TRP A 123 17.86 -3.75 2.54
CA TRP A 123 19.19 -3.37 3.02
C TRP A 123 20.13 -3.07 1.87
N HIS A 124 20.40 -4.07 1.00
CA HIS A 124 21.44 -4.00 -0.01
C HIS A 124 21.04 -3.20 -1.25
N ASP A 125 19.85 -3.45 -1.78
CA ASP A 125 19.44 -2.79 -3.03
C ASP A 125 18.94 -1.38 -2.76
N LEU A 126 18.00 -1.22 -1.84
CA LEU A 126 17.31 0.05 -1.61
C LEU A 126 18.15 1.00 -0.77
N CYS A 127 18.54 0.60 0.45
CA CYS A 127 19.09 1.52 1.45
C CYS A 127 20.59 1.80 1.24
N LEU A 128 21.43 0.80 0.96
CA LEU A 128 22.84 1.03 0.68
C LEU A 128 23.07 1.82 -0.61
N ASN A 129 22.19 1.68 -1.59
CA ASN A 129 22.22 2.47 -2.81
C ASN A 129 21.55 3.84 -2.67
N ASP A 130 20.96 4.11 -1.52
CA ASP A 130 20.26 5.37 -1.22
C ASP A 130 19.22 5.74 -2.29
N ALA A 131 18.46 4.72 -2.74
CA ALA A 131 17.53 4.87 -3.84
C ALA A 131 16.21 5.49 -3.36
N PRO A 132 15.76 6.63 -3.91
CA PRO A 132 14.58 7.35 -3.42
C PRO A 132 13.26 6.72 -3.88
N ALA A 133 12.96 5.52 -3.38
CA ALA A 133 11.67 4.86 -3.56
C ALA A 133 10.81 5.00 -2.31
N THR A 134 9.48 4.97 -2.47
CA THR A 134 8.52 4.98 -1.38
C THR A 134 7.97 3.58 -1.14
N ILE A 135 8.02 3.12 0.11
CA ILE A 135 7.44 1.85 0.56
C ILE A 135 6.25 2.16 1.46
N LEU A 136 5.04 1.75 1.06
CA LEU A 136 3.83 1.86 1.88
C LEU A 136 3.61 0.55 2.65
N VAL A 137 3.78 0.60 3.96
CA VAL A 137 3.71 -0.58 4.84
C VAL A 137 2.31 -0.68 5.43
N PHE A 138 1.48 -1.51 4.81
CA PHE A 138 0.09 -1.74 5.24
C PHE A 138 0.00 -2.80 6.33
N GLY A 139 -1.03 -2.71 7.17
CA GLY A 139 -1.30 -3.67 8.24
C GLY A 139 -0.25 -3.68 9.35
N ALA A 140 0.66 -2.72 9.37
CA ALA A 140 1.68 -2.55 10.39
C ALA A 140 1.07 -1.96 11.67
N SER A 141 0.35 -2.79 12.43
CA SER A 141 -0.36 -2.38 13.63
C SER A 141 -0.67 -3.59 14.52
N ILE A 142 -0.88 -3.34 15.80
CA ILE A 142 -1.47 -4.31 16.72
C ILE A 142 -3.01 -4.35 16.62
N PHE A 143 -3.61 -3.39 15.91
CA PHE A 143 -5.04 -3.29 15.67
C PHE A 143 -5.37 -3.67 14.23
N GLY A 144 -6.50 -4.32 14.00
CA GLY A 144 -7.07 -4.49 12.67
C GLY A 144 -6.78 -5.80 11.97
N THR A 145 -5.92 -6.68 12.51
CA THR A 145 -5.81 -8.04 12.01
C THR A 145 -6.15 -9.04 13.11
N THR A 146 -7.14 -9.87 12.85
CA THR A 146 -7.47 -11.04 13.68
C THR A 146 -6.72 -12.28 13.18
N SER A 147 -5.93 -12.15 12.13
CA SER A 147 -5.20 -13.23 11.51
C SER A 147 -3.83 -13.42 12.15
N GLU A 148 -3.55 -14.58 12.67
CA GLU A 148 -2.24 -14.93 13.25
C GLU A 148 -1.10 -14.85 12.23
N THR A 149 -1.40 -15.00 10.95
CA THR A 149 -0.40 -15.02 9.87
C THR A 149 -0.13 -13.65 9.24
N HIS A 150 -0.92 -12.62 9.56
CA HIS A 150 -0.83 -11.29 8.96
C HIS A 150 -0.57 -10.18 9.98
N LEU A 151 -0.08 -10.54 11.16
CA LEU A 151 0.34 -9.58 12.17
C LEU A 151 1.68 -8.94 11.79
N SER A 152 1.74 -7.62 11.83
CA SER A 152 2.97 -6.89 11.63
C SER A 152 3.10 -5.77 12.66
N PHE A 153 3.75 -6.06 13.77
CA PHE A 153 4.09 -5.10 14.83
C PHE A 153 5.61 -4.94 15.01
N PHE A 154 6.40 -5.69 14.27
CA PHE A 154 7.87 -5.66 14.29
C PHE A 154 8.47 -4.80 13.16
N ASP A 155 7.63 -4.19 12.34
CA ASP A 155 8.03 -3.29 11.25
C ASP A 155 8.92 -2.15 11.73
N ILE A 156 8.66 -1.60 12.93
CA ILE A 156 9.47 -0.53 13.52
C ILE A 156 10.91 -0.99 13.76
N SER A 157 11.10 -2.16 14.38
CA SER A 157 12.43 -2.71 14.63
C SER A 157 13.13 -3.17 13.35
N MET A 158 12.38 -3.65 12.37
CA MET A 158 12.89 -4.10 11.08
C MET A 158 13.38 -2.93 10.22
N LEU A 159 12.57 -1.89 10.09
CA LEU A 159 12.85 -0.75 9.19
C LEU A 159 13.67 0.35 9.87
N GLY A 160 13.51 0.54 11.19
CA GLY A 160 14.20 1.60 11.92
C GLY A 160 15.73 1.41 12.03
N GLY A 161 16.23 0.21 11.76
CA GLY A 161 17.67 -0.08 11.74
C GLY A 161 18.31 0.00 10.34
N LEU A 162 17.52 0.23 9.28
CA LEU A 162 18.03 0.30 7.92
C LEU A 162 18.77 1.63 7.68
N PRO A 163 19.95 1.62 7.04
CA PRO A 163 20.68 2.85 6.74
C PRO A 163 19.91 3.73 5.77
N ASN A 164 19.98 5.05 5.93
CA ASN A 164 19.37 6.04 5.05
C ASN A 164 17.84 6.04 4.98
N MET A 165 17.16 5.04 5.52
CA MET A 165 15.70 4.93 5.51
C MET A 165 15.04 6.08 6.28
N ARG A 166 14.12 6.79 5.64
CA ARG A 166 13.20 7.73 6.29
C ARG A 166 11.92 6.97 6.65
N TYR A 167 11.76 6.63 7.92
CA TYR A 167 10.60 5.87 8.38
C TYR A 167 9.58 6.78 9.04
N LEU A 168 8.40 6.91 8.42
CA LEU A 168 7.33 7.84 8.80
C LEU A 168 6.11 7.07 9.33
N ALA A 169 5.44 7.62 10.34
CA ALA A 169 4.28 7.00 10.97
C ALA A 169 3.17 8.04 11.20
N PRO A 170 2.33 8.31 10.20
CA PRO A 170 1.22 9.25 10.34
C PRO A 170 0.17 8.74 11.32
N SER A 171 -0.48 9.65 12.03
CA SER A 171 -1.56 9.36 12.99
C SER A 171 -2.96 9.54 12.42
N CYS A 172 -3.09 10.23 11.30
CA CYS A 172 -4.35 10.55 10.64
C CYS A 172 -4.22 10.64 9.12
N MET A 173 -5.36 10.80 8.45
CA MET A 173 -5.45 10.89 6.98
C MET A 173 -4.63 12.06 6.42
N GLU A 174 -4.74 13.21 7.03
CA GLU A 174 -4.10 14.45 6.57
C GLU A 174 -2.58 14.35 6.63
N GLU A 175 -2.04 13.83 7.74
CA GLU A 175 -0.59 13.54 7.85
C GLU A 175 -0.16 12.48 6.83
N TYR A 176 -0.95 11.41 6.66
CA TYR A 176 -0.63 10.35 5.70
C TYR A 176 -0.53 10.89 4.27
N LEU A 177 -1.53 11.65 3.83
CA LEU A 177 -1.53 12.24 2.48
C LEU A 177 -0.39 13.24 2.29
N SER A 178 -0.09 14.04 3.31
CA SER A 178 1.04 14.98 3.29
C SER A 178 2.38 14.24 3.18
N MET A 179 2.57 13.16 3.97
CA MET A 179 3.78 12.34 3.93
C MET A 179 3.91 11.60 2.59
N LEU A 180 2.81 11.08 2.04
CA LEU A 180 2.80 10.45 0.73
C LEU A 180 3.18 11.43 -0.37
N SER A 181 2.55 12.60 -0.39
CA SER A 181 2.90 13.66 -1.35
C SER A 181 4.37 14.07 -1.23
N TRP A 182 4.83 14.33 -0.01
CA TRP A 182 6.23 14.65 0.25
C TRP A 182 7.19 13.57 -0.24
N SER A 183 6.85 12.29 -0.03
CA SER A 183 7.71 11.17 -0.43
C SER A 183 7.89 11.06 -1.95
N LEU A 184 6.89 11.48 -2.73
CA LEU A 184 6.98 11.51 -4.20
C LEU A 184 7.95 12.59 -4.71
N ASP A 185 8.12 13.67 -3.95
CA ASP A 185 9.04 14.75 -4.30
C ASP A 185 10.42 14.62 -3.64
N HIS A 186 10.52 13.80 -2.59
CA HIS A 186 11.78 13.52 -1.91
C HIS A 186 12.65 12.60 -2.77
N ARG A 187 13.82 13.11 -3.20
CA ARG A 187 14.72 12.43 -4.16
C ARG A 187 16.07 12.05 -3.58
N GLU A 188 16.22 12.13 -2.27
CA GLU A 188 17.53 11.91 -1.61
C GLU A 188 17.66 10.52 -1.01
N HIS A 189 16.61 10.02 -0.33
CA HIS A 189 16.65 8.81 0.48
C HIS A 189 15.42 7.93 0.25
N PRO A 190 15.50 6.62 0.52
CA PRO A 190 14.31 5.77 0.57
C PRO A 190 13.38 6.19 1.71
N VAL A 191 12.08 6.13 1.45
CA VAL A 191 11.04 6.49 2.41
C VAL A 191 10.15 5.27 2.67
N ALA A 192 9.90 4.93 3.92
CA ALA A 192 8.86 3.99 4.31
C ALA A 192 7.77 4.73 5.10
N ILE A 193 6.51 4.52 4.74
CA ILE A 193 5.36 5.10 5.45
C ILE A 193 4.55 3.96 6.06
N ARG A 194 4.44 3.98 7.38
CA ARG A 194 3.61 3.05 8.15
C ARG A 194 2.16 3.46 8.03
N VAL A 195 1.43 2.84 7.09
CA VAL A 195 0.01 3.15 6.87
C VAL A 195 -0.80 2.69 8.09
N PRO A 196 -1.61 3.57 8.72
CA PRO A 196 -2.36 3.20 9.92
C PRO A 196 -3.28 2.00 9.69
N GLY A 197 -3.23 1.02 10.59
CA GLY A 197 -3.98 -0.24 10.49
C GLY A 197 -5.40 -0.18 11.06
N ILE A 198 -5.79 0.94 11.63
CA ILE A 198 -7.14 1.21 12.17
C ILE A 198 -8.02 1.89 11.11
N GLY A 199 -9.31 2.05 11.40
CA GLY A 199 -10.22 2.82 10.54
C GLY A 199 -9.70 4.23 10.23
N LEU A 200 -10.18 4.81 9.14
CA LEU A 200 -9.73 6.14 8.70
C LEU A 200 -10.00 7.19 9.78
N VAL A 201 -8.95 7.83 10.26
CA VAL A 201 -9.01 8.92 11.24
C VAL A 201 -8.73 10.23 10.52
N SER A 202 -9.61 11.20 10.65
CA SER A 202 -9.45 12.54 10.07
C SER A 202 -9.17 13.58 11.15
N ARG A 203 -8.20 14.43 10.92
CA ARG A 203 -7.79 15.56 11.74
C ARG A 203 -7.56 16.78 10.82
N PRO A 204 -8.66 17.45 10.38
CA PRO A 204 -8.56 18.59 9.44
C PRO A 204 -7.73 19.76 9.97
N ASP A 205 -7.56 19.83 11.28
CA ASP A 205 -6.69 20.82 11.95
C ASP A 205 -5.18 20.58 11.69
N LEU A 206 -4.81 19.40 11.16
CA LEU A 206 -3.45 19.03 10.78
C LEU A 206 -3.24 19.02 9.25
N ALA A 207 -4.22 19.45 8.47
CA ALA A 207 -4.06 19.62 7.04
C ALA A 207 -3.03 20.75 6.78
N PRO A 208 -2.10 20.56 5.81
CA PRO A 208 -1.10 21.57 5.46
C PRO A 208 -1.69 22.81 4.83
#